data_f7835e6c69fd9a8a827575c0e41e1f87
#
_entry.id   f7835e6c69fd9a8a827575c0e41e1f87
#
_cell.length_a   1.000
_cell.length_b   1.000
_cell.length_c   1.000
_cell.angle_alpha   90.00
_cell.angle_beta   90.00
_cell.angle_gamma   90.00
#
_symmetry.space_group_name_H-M   'P 1'
#
loop_
_entity.id
_entity.type
_entity.pdbx_description
1 polymer ?
#
loop_
_entity_poly.entity_id
_entity_poly.type
_entity_poly.pdbx_seq_one_letter_code
_entity_poly.pdbx_strand_id
1 'polypeptide(L)'
;MEILNTRRMMAIGLAGLLALRAQSCLKSYVEYFDDSSASRLSTYLSDLDAMLGGEQYGWRMEYFVGNEDGDFGGINIALKFDNEKGEVTAMSEEEKEGAYTSLYVLTTDSGPVLSFDTYNPVLHKYGTASAEYYEGRGGDYQFFIIGYDKENKVVNLKGKRNGKFCNLYPLSQPIADYNAKMFEINRNFYVSTFDGEIGGQKVTGDIDVRNHQFTAYEMETYGTDKDGKPLYDIANTITVPYILTEKGLSFYEPLKVFGTEIESLDFNFNLAQSDTTFRSASGVSFKGHIPADWLPYEFFAGTYSLMYGTTFGTGITINGIELIPEEPGVNFRVKGMSSQFDLLMDYNIRTGRIELRYQAVLRPDLDEVVIDNDQYIVVLLPWELGPDSGGLWMNPDLGMAAKWNGDRENPSFTWVDNGGSKRFSTTSFLLYYYDTDETADSPYYDSAESYSFTGGNYQLPYLRTFRKTK
;
A
#
# COMPACT_ATOMS: atom_id res chain seq x y z
N MET A 1 -23.86 22.85 86.31
CA MET A 1 -23.45 24.02 85.49
C MET A 1 -22.09 23.77 84.73
N GLU A 2 -21.39 22.69 85.09
CA GLU A 2 -20.08 22.35 84.40
C GLU A 2 -20.19 21.54 83.08
N ILE A 3 -21.26 20.79 82.95
CA ILE A 3 -21.43 19.93 81.69
C ILE A 3 -21.78 20.75 80.46
N LEU A 4 -22.33 21.96 80.61
CA LEU A 4 -22.68 22.85 79.48
C LEU A 4 -21.44 23.58 78.95
N ASN A 5 -20.43 23.80 79.76
CA ASN A 5 -19.19 24.46 79.29
C ASN A 5 -18.26 23.54 78.51
N THR A 6 -18.19 22.25 78.83
CA THR A 6 -17.35 21.28 78.10
C THR A 6 -17.85 21.01 76.71
N ARG A 7 -19.16 20.95 76.48
CA ARG A 7 -19.74 20.79 75.13
C ARG A 7 -19.53 22.03 74.27
N ARG A 8 -19.57 23.24 74.84
CA ARG A 8 -19.26 24.48 74.11
C ARG A 8 -17.79 24.60 73.79
N MET A 9 -16.90 24.20 74.64
CA MET A 9 -15.46 24.16 74.33
C MET A 9 -15.10 23.10 73.32
N MET A 10 -15.71 21.92 73.32
CA MET A 10 -15.54 20.90 72.24
C MET A 10 -16.08 21.36 70.89
N ALA A 11 -17.23 22.07 70.86
CA ALA A 11 -17.80 22.61 69.63
C ALA A 11 -16.92 23.71 69.02
N ILE A 12 -16.31 24.56 69.81
CA ILE A 12 -15.37 25.60 69.41
C ILE A 12 -14.06 24.99 68.93
N GLY A 13 -13.56 23.96 69.65
CA GLY A 13 -12.37 23.19 69.18
C GLY A 13 -12.58 22.44 67.86
N LEU A 14 -13.76 21.86 67.63
CA LEU A 14 -14.11 21.15 66.41
C LEU A 14 -14.29 22.12 65.23
N ALA A 15 -14.90 23.29 65.44
CA ALA A 15 -15.05 24.36 64.45
C ALA A 15 -13.69 24.98 64.06
N GLY A 16 -12.78 25.15 65.06
CA GLY A 16 -11.40 25.59 64.74
C GLY A 16 -10.57 24.59 63.96
N LEU A 17 -10.72 23.28 64.20
CA LEU A 17 -10.07 22.21 63.41
C LEU A 17 -10.64 22.07 62.00
N LEU A 18 -11.94 22.30 61.80
CA LEU A 18 -12.57 22.36 60.49
C LEU A 18 -12.15 23.59 59.72
N ALA A 19 -12.00 24.75 60.36
CA ALA A 19 -11.52 25.98 59.72
C ALA A 19 -10.03 25.87 59.28
N LEU A 20 -9.18 25.18 60.04
CA LEU A 20 -7.79 24.90 59.67
C LEU A 20 -7.66 23.91 58.53
N ARG A 21 -8.61 23.00 58.38
CA ARG A 21 -8.63 22.09 57.21
C ARG A 21 -9.17 22.77 55.93
N ALA A 22 -10.03 23.78 56.05
CA ALA A 22 -10.52 24.55 54.93
C ALA A 22 -9.46 25.51 54.32
N GLN A 23 -8.47 25.92 55.12
CA GLN A 23 -7.36 26.73 54.59
C GLN A 23 -6.26 25.89 53.87
N SER A 24 -6.28 24.57 54.04
CA SER A 24 -5.31 23.68 53.35
C SER A 24 -5.64 23.44 51.86
N CYS A 25 -6.80 23.89 51.35
CA CYS A 25 -7.16 23.80 49.97
C CYS A 25 -6.88 25.06 49.12
N LEU A 26 -6.39 26.13 49.75
CA LEU A 26 -5.84 27.28 49.05
C LEU A 26 -4.32 27.17 48.99
N LYS A 27 -3.82 26.10 48.35
CA LYS A 27 -2.49 26.19 47.75
C LYS A 27 -2.57 27.28 46.69
N SER A 28 -1.92 28.41 46.96
CA SER A 28 -1.58 29.32 45.89
C SER A 28 -0.84 28.48 44.83
N TYR A 29 -1.50 28.25 43.69
CA TYR A 29 -0.82 27.77 42.50
C TYR A 29 0.23 28.85 42.20
N VAL A 30 1.47 28.56 42.48
CA VAL A 30 2.56 29.31 41.89
C VAL A 30 2.49 28.93 40.44
N GLU A 31 1.96 29.81 39.63
CA GLU A 31 2.05 29.66 38.17
C GLU A 31 3.52 29.71 37.84
N TYR A 32 4.11 28.55 37.55
CA TYR A 32 5.50 28.42 37.11
C TYR A 32 5.69 28.95 35.65
N PHE A 33 4.59 29.33 35.03
CA PHE A 33 4.55 29.82 33.66
C PHE A 33 3.63 31.05 33.62
N ASP A 34 4.03 32.06 32.83
CA ASP A 34 3.28 33.31 32.65
C ASP A 34 1.91 33.09 31.97
N ASP A 35 1.77 31.96 31.21
CA ASP A 35 0.57 31.60 30.46
C ASP A 35 -0.08 30.31 30.97
N SER A 36 -1.43 30.24 30.87
CA SER A 36 -2.19 29.03 31.18
C SER A 36 -1.84 27.87 30.23
N SER A 37 -2.01 26.65 30.67
CA SER A 37 -1.76 25.47 29.80
C SER A 37 -2.58 25.51 28.50
N ALA A 38 -3.81 26.02 28.55
CA ALA A 38 -4.67 26.20 27.37
C ALA A 38 -4.11 27.26 26.42
N SER A 39 -3.63 28.39 26.93
CA SER A 39 -3.01 29.44 26.12
C SER A 39 -1.75 28.95 25.42
N ARG A 40 -0.87 28.26 26.13
CA ARG A 40 0.33 27.68 25.57
C ARG A 40 0.04 26.65 24.48
N LEU A 41 -0.97 25.80 24.68
CA LEU A 41 -1.36 24.81 23.70
C LEU A 41 -1.98 25.47 22.45
N SER A 42 -2.79 26.51 22.62
CA SER A 42 -3.34 27.30 21.49
C SER A 42 -2.23 27.97 20.69
N THR A 43 -1.25 28.59 21.35
CA THR A 43 -0.06 29.20 20.67
C THR A 43 0.74 28.13 19.94
N TYR A 44 0.96 26.97 20.57
CA TYR A 44 1.67 25.84 19.96
C TYR A 44 1.00 25.37 18.66
N LEU A 45 -0.32 25.18 18.67
CA LEU A 45 -1.08 24.77 17.48
C LEU A 45 -1.10 25.86 16.42
N SER A 46 -1.24 27.13 16.79
CA SER A 46 -1.18 28.26 15.85
C SER A 46 0.18 28.39 15.17
N ASP A 47 1.27 28.20 15.92
CA ASP A 47 2.63 28.21 15.38
C ASP A 47 2.85 27.06 14.41
N LEU A 48 2.35 25.87 14.75
CA LEU A 48 2.44 24.70 13.88
C LEU A 48 1.63 24.89 12.59
N ASP A 49 0.41 25.42 12.69
CA ASP A 49 -0.45 25.71 11.54
C ASP A 49 0.22 26.68 10.57
N ALA A 50 0.78 27.76 11.11
CA ALA A 50 1.56 28.72 10.32
C ALA A 50 2.79 28.06 9.65
N MET A 51 3.45 27.12 10.33
CA MET A 51 4.58 26.38 9.76
C MET A 51 4.11 25.43 8.65
N LEU A 52 3.01 24.70 8.86
CA LEU A 52 2.47 23.76 7.85
C LEU A 52 2.06 24.49 6.56
N GLY A 53 1.29 25.58 6.67
CA GLY A 53 0.88 26.39 5.52
C GLY A 53 1.98 27.24 4.90
N GLY A 54 3.02 27.58 5.68
CA GLY A 54 4.14 28.41 5.25
C GLY A 54 5.14 27.75 4.31
N GLU A 55 5.18 26.41 4.21
CA GLU A 55 6.13 25.74 3.34
C GLU A 55 5.76 25.87 1.87
N GLN A 56 6.66 26.47 1.09
CA GLN A 56 6.43 26.82 -0.31
C GLN A 56 6.00 25.62 -1.15
N TYR A 57 6.66 24.48 -0.98
CA TYR A 57 6.47 23.29 -1.80
C TYR A 57 5.64 22.21 -1.08
N GLY A 58 5.29 22.43 0.19
CA GLY A 58 4.58 21.47 1.02
C GLY A 58 5.50 20.47 1.70
N TRP A 59 4.98 19.32 2.01
CA TRP A 59 5.58 18.33 2.91
C TRP A 59 5.56 16.94 2.27
N ARG A 60 6.58 16.13 2.55
CA ARG A 60 6.49 14.68 2.42
C ARG A 60 6.14 14.06 3.78
N MET A 61 5.20 13.18 3.79
CA MET A 61 4.83 12.37 4.95
C MET A 61 5.38 10.96 4.75
N GLU A 62 6.19 10.49 5.68
CA GLU A 62 6.58 9.10 5.78
C GLU A 62 5.47 8.36 6.52
N TYR A 63 4.50 7.84 5.76
CA TYR A 63 3.29 7.26 6.32
C TYR A 63 3.42 5.75 6.46
N PHE A 64 3.77 5.29 7.68
CA PHE A 64 3.80 3.86 7.99
C PHE A 64 2.43 3.39 8.45
N VAL A 65 2.00 2.25 7.92
CA VAL A 65 0.73 1.60 8.23
C VAL A 65 0.97 0.21 8.79
N GLY A 66 0.01 -0.31 9.54
CA GLY A 66 0.09 -1.63 10.14
C GLY A 66 -0.77 -1.72 11.40
N ASN A 67 -1.19 -2.94 11.73
CA ASN A 67 -1.96 -3.29 12.92
C ASN A 67 -1.39 -4.59 13.52
N GLU A 68 -2.08 -5.18 14.50
CA GLU A 68 -1.67 -6.44 15.15
C GLU A 68 -1.64 -7.63 14.18
N ASP A 69 -2.42 -7.60 13.08
CA ASP A 69 -2.51 -8.69 12.10
C ASP A 69 -1.38 -8.65 11.06
N GLY A 70 -0.62 -7.58 10.99
CA GLY A 70 0.52 -7.43 10.09
C GLY A 70 0.95 -5.99 9.90
N ASP A 71 2.24 -5.84 9.71
CA ASP A 71 2.82 -4.58 9.31
C ASP A 71 2.82 -4.47 7.78
N PHE A 72 2.43 -3.30 7.31
CA PHE A 72 2.71 -2.86 5.94
C PHE A 72 3.85 -1.85 6.03
N GLY A 73 4.56 -1.65 4.92
CA GLY A 73 5.63 -0.68 4.89
C GLY A 73 5.14 0.77 4.80
N GLY A 74 6.09 1.66 4.70
CA GLY A 74 5.83 3.08 4.56
C GLY A 74 5.42 3.44 3.13
N ILE A 75 4.59 4.47 3.04
CA ILE A 75 4.09 5.05 1.80
C ILE A 75 4.44 6.53 1.81
N ASN A 76 4.99 7.02 0.72
CA ASN A 76 5.24 8.44 0.56
C ASN A 76 3.96 9.17 0.18
N ILE A 77 3.55 10.09 1.02
CA ILE A 77 2.43 11.00 0.76
C ILE A 77 3.00 12.43 0.67
N ALA A 78 2.72 13.11 -0.42
CA ALA A 78 3.02 14.53 -0.59
C ALA A 78 1.82 15.36 -0.15
N LEU A 79 2.03 16.34 0.74
CA LEU A 79 0.99 17.16 1.35
C LEU A 79 1.25 18.64 1.09
N LYS A 80 0.22 19.39 0.72
CA LYS A 80 0.25 20.85 0.68
C LYS A 80 -0.89 21.41 1.51
N PHE A 81 -0.55 22.09 2.60
CA PHE A 81 -1.52 22.73 3.49
C PHE A 81 -1.84 24.16 3.01
N ASP A 82 -3.10 24.51 3.07
CA ASP A 82 -3.64 25.85 2.92
C ASP A 82 -4.34 26.23 4.24
N ASN A 83 -3.58 26.85 5.15
CA ASN A 83 -4.08 27.17 6.48
C ASN A 83 -5.10 28.30 6.50
N GLU A 84 -5.21 29.13 5.45
CA GLU A 84 -6.27 30.14 5.34
C GLU A 84 -7.64 29.50 5.09
N LYS A 85 -7.66 28.37 4.36
CA LYS A 85 -8.89 27.62 4.07
C LYS A 85 -9.11 26.41 4.98
N GLY A 86 -8.10 25.99 5.73
CA GLY A 86 -8.12 24.73 6.47
C GLY A 86 -8.12 23.50 5.56
N GLU A 87 -7.50 23.59 4.39
CA GLU A 87 -7.45 22.55 3.38
C GLU A 87 -6.06 21.91 3.27
N VAL A 88 -6.04 20.64 2.92
CA VAL A 88 -4.82 19.92 2.56
C VAL A 88 -5.03 19.19 1.25
N THR A 89 -4.08 19.37 0.32
CA THR A 89 -4.00 18.57 -0.90
C THR A 89 -3.00 17.45 -0.68
N ALA A 90 -3.39 16.20 -0.95
CA ALA A 90 -2.58 15.01 -0.78
C ALA A 90 -2.41 14.27 -2.12
N MET A 91 -1.20 13.74 -2.35
CA MET A 91 -0.85 12.84 -3.45
C MET A 91 -0.08 11.64 -2.88
N SER A 92 -0.20 10.47 -3.50
CA SER A 92 0.49 9.25 -3.09
C SER A 92 1.38 8.69 -4.19
N GLU A 93 2.53 8.13 -3.82
CA GLU A 93 3.41 7.41 -4.75
C GLU A 93 2.78 6.19 -5.43
N GLU A 94 1.58 5.81 -5.03
CA GLU A 94 0.82 4.74 -5.68
C GLU A 94 0.04 5.22 -6.91
N GLU A 95 -0.13 6.54 -7.05
CA GLU A 95 -0.87 7.18 -8.13
C GLU A 95 -0.08 8.35 -8.73
N LYS A 96 0.13 8.35 -10.04
CA LYS A 96 0.95 9.37 -10.69
C LYS A 96 0.35 10.78 -10.64
N GLU A 97 -0.96 10.90 -10.88
CA GLU A 97 -1.65 12.17 -11.10
C GLU A 97 -2.81 12.45 -10.13
N GLY A 98 -3.04 11.59 -9.15
CA GLY A 98 -4.12 11.71 -8.16
C GLY A 98 -3.83 12.78 -7.12
N ALA A 99 -4.35 14.00 -7.29
CA ALA A 99 -4.31 15.06 -6.28
C ALA A 99 -5.69 15.26 -5.66
N TYR A 100 -5.80 15.04 -4.35
CA TYR A 100 -7.08 15.08 -3.64
C TYR A 100 -7.03 16.11 -2.51
N THR A 101 -7.97 17.04 -2.51
CA THR A 101 -8.08 18.10 -1.49
C THR A 101 -9.19 17.77 -0.50
N SER A 102 -8.89 17.91 0.78
CA SER A 102 -9.81 17.69 1.90
C SER A 102 -9.55 18.68 3.02
N LEU A 103 -10.41 18.71 4.04
CA LEU A 103 -10.20 19.55 5.22
C LEU A 103 -9.26 18.88 6.21
N TYR A 104 -8.45 19.68 6.89
CA TYR A 104 -7.72 19.29 8.08
C TYR A 104 -8.01 20.22 9.25
N VAL A 105 -7.82 19.74 10.45
CA VAL A 105 -7.92 20.53 11.66
C VAL A 105 -6.80 20.20 12.64
N LEU A 106 -6.33 21.23 13.32
CA LEU A 106 -5.48 21.09 14.50
C LEU A 106 -6.37 21.27 15.73
N THR A 107 -6.41 20.25 16.59
CA THR A 107 -7.31 20.23 17.74
C THR A 107 -6.61 19.74 19.00
N THR A 108 -7.34 19.81 20.11
CA THR A 108 -6.87 19.35 21.44
C THR A 108 -7.75 18.21 21.93
N ASP A 109 -7.29 16.98 21.72
CA ASP A 109 -7.96 15.79 22.25
C ASP A 109 -6.93 14.92 22.96
N SER A 110 -6.88 15.02 24.28
CA SER A 110 -5.85 14.36 25.11
C SER A 110 -4.41 14.77 24.75
N GLY A 111 -4.25 15.92 24.12
CA GLY A 111 -3.02 16.49 23.60
C GLY A 111 -3.25 17.17 22.24
N PRO A 112 -2.19 17.69 21.61
CA PRO A 112 -2.28 18.28 20.27
C PRO A 112 -2.48 17.19 19.21
N VAL A 113 -3.46 17.36 18.33
CA VAL A 113 -3.85 16.40 17.29
C VAL A 113 -3.95 17.10 15.94
N LEU A 114 -3.36 16.50 14.91
CA LEU A 114 -3.64 16.78 13.50
C LEU A 114 -4.68 15.75 13.02
N SER A 115 -5.83 16.22 12.53
CA SER A 115 -6.90 15.39 11.97
C SER A 115 -7.15 15.75 10.52
N PHE A 116 -7.23 14.76 9.66
CA PHE A 116 -7.73 14.90 8.30
C PHE A 116 -9.23 14.60 8.33
N ASP A 117 -10.05 15.66 8.31
CA ASP A 117 -11.42 15.64 8.84
C ASP A 117 -12.46 15.20 7.82
N THR A 118 -12.23 15.48 6.54
CA THR A 118 -13.10 15.01 5.46
C THR A 118 -12.43 13.93 4.64
N TYR A 119 -13.24 13.05 4.03
CA TYR A 119 -12.72 11.92 3.28
C TYR A 119 -11.74 12.36 2.18
N ASN A 120 -10.59 11.72 2.17
CA ASN A 120 -9.54 11.89 1.16
C ASN A 120 -9.06 10.50 0.75
N PRO A 121 -9.15 10.12 -0.55
CA PRO A 121 -8.78 8.79 -1.01
C PRO A 121 -7.36 8.37 -0.65
N VAL A 122 -6.42 9.31 -0.58
CA VAL A 122 -5.03 9.06 -0.20
C VAL A 122 -4.89 8.81 1.30
N LEU A 123 -5.42 9.72 2.11
CA LEU A 123 -5.19 9.74 3.56
C LEU A 123 -6.05 8.72 4.34
N HIS A 124 -7.23 8.35 3.80
CA HIS A 124 -8.15 7.42 4.44
C HIS A 124 -8.08 5.99 3.92
N LYS A 125 -7.46 5.77 2.75
CA LYS A 125 -7.38 4.48 2.06
C LYS A 125 -7.04 3.31 2.99
N TYR A 126 -6.01 3.48 3.81
CA TYR A 126 -5.49 2.42 4.67
C TYR A 126 -6.22 2.27 6.01
N GLY A 127 -6.97 3.28 6.42
CA GLY A 127 -7.82 3.25 7.61
C GLY A 127 -9.24 2.77 7.34
N THR A 128 -9.65 2.73 6.08
CA THR A 128 -11.00 2.34 5.66
C THR A 128 -11.12 0.82 5.56
N ALA A 129 -12.21 0.28 6.12
CA ALA A 129 -12.54 -1.14 6.02
C ALA A 129 -12.76 -1.55 4.56
N SER A 130 -12.28 -2.74 4.21
CA SER A 130 -12.52 -3.36 2.90
C SER A 130 -12.93 -4.82 3.07
N ALA A 131 -13.38 -5.45 2.00
CA ALA A 131 -13.73 -6.87 2.03
C ALA A 131 -12.53 -7.77 2.40
N GLU A 132 -11.32 -7.33 2.10
CA GLU A 132 -10.07 -8.04 2.42
C GLU A 132 -9.58 -7.71 3.84
N TYR A 133 -9.76 -6.47 4.29
CA TYR A 133 -9.29 -5.96 5.58
C TYR A 133 -10.44 -5.29 6.32
N TYR A 134 -11.16 -6.01 7.17
CA TYR A 134 -12.33 -5.50 7.90
C TYR A 134 -12.04 -4.30 8.80
N GLU A 135 -10.81 -4.17 9.28
CA GLU A 135 -10.35 -3.06 10.11
C GLU A 135 -9.46 -2.06 9.36
N GLY A 136 -9.41 -2.18 8.02
CA GLY A 136 -8.43 -1.49 7.20
C GLY A 136 -7.03 -2.11 7.35
N ARG A 137 -6.04 -1.47 6.73
CA ARG A 137 -4.63 -1.91 6.78
C ARG A 137 -3.85 -1.27 7.93
N GLY A 138 -4.53 -0.79 8.98
CA GLY A 138 -3.88 -0.12 10.09
C GLY A 138 -3.42 1.30 9.81
N GLY A 139 -4.06 1.99 8.88
CA GLY A 139 -3.84 3.42 8.64
C GLY A 139 -4.57 4.30 9.64
N ASP A 140 -4.00 5.45 9.93
CA ASP A 140 -4.56 6.50 10.76
C ASP A 140 -4.82 7.75 9.93
N TYR A 141 -5.88 8.48 10.20
CA TYR A 141 -6.16 9.82 9.67
C TYR A 141 -6.23 10.87 10.77
N GLN A 142 -5.99 10.47 12.01
CA GLN A 142 -5.80 11.33 13.19
C GLN A 142 -4.47 11.00 13.86
N PHE A 143 -3.69 12.03 14.14
CA PHE A 143 -2.34 11.86 14.66
C PHE A 143 -2.10 12.75 15.86
N PHE A 144 -1.61 12.18 16.95
CA PHE A 144 -1.00 12.96 18.00
C PHE A 144 0.26 13.66 17.47
N ILE A 145 0.39 14.94 17.74
CA ILE A 145 1.59 15.70 17.44
C ILE A 145 2.54 15.50 18.61
N ILE A 146 3.55 14.66 18.41
CA ILE A 146 4.56 14.34 19.45
C ILE A 146 5.51 15.51 19.64
N GLY A 147 5.79 16.25 18.57
CA GLY A 147 6.60 17.43 18.60
C GLY A 147 6.88 17.95 17.20
N TYR A 148 7.43 19.16 17.13
CA TYR A 148 7.97 19.69 15.89
C TYR A 148 9.24 20.50 16.14
N ASP A 149 10.17 20.40 15.19
CA ASP A 149 11.41 21.15 15.17
C ASP A 149 11.27 22.33 14.19
N LYS A 150 11.33 23.55 14.72
CA LYS A 150 11.22 24.78 13.89
C LYS A 150 12.46 25.04 13.04
N GLU A 151 13.64 24.59 13.46
CA GLU A 151 14.90 24.83 12.75
C GLU A 151 15.02 23.88 11.55
N ASN A 152 14.80 22.58 11.80
CA ASN A 152 14.87 21.54 10.77
C ASN A 152 13.54 21.33 10.06
N LYS A 153 12.47 21.99 10.52
CA LYS A 153 11.11 21.90 9.99
C LYS A 153 10.61 20.44 9.90
N VAL A 154 10.76 19.68 10.97
CA VAL A 154 10.27 18.30 11.07
C VAL A 154 9.08 18.25 12.03
N VAL A 155 7.99 17.60 11.62
CA VAL A 155 6.85 17.32 12.51
C VAL A 155 6.77 15.83 12.76
N ASN A 156 6.85 15.46 14.06
CA ASN A 156 6.76 14.07 14.48
C ASN A 156 5.32 13.77 14.90
N LEU A 157 4.72 12.80 14.26
CA LEU A 157 3.34 12.38 14.44
C LEU A 157 3.28 10.94 14.95
N LYS A 158 2.22 10.62 15.67
CA LYS A 158 1.89 9.25 16.06
C LYS A 158 0.42 8.98 15.80
N GLY A 159 0.11 7.94 15.05
CA GLY A 159 -1.24 7.50 14.77
C GLY A 159 -2.05 7.32 16.05
N LYS A 160 -3.27 7.84 16.07
CA LYS A 160 -4.12 7.84 17.27
C LYS A 160 -4.72 6.46 17.54
N ARG A 161 -5.05 5.70 16.50
CA ARG A 161 -5.64 4.37 16.58
C ARG A 161 -4.59 3.27 16.60
N ASN A 162 -3.67 3.28 15.65
CA ASN A 162 -2.72 2.18 15.44
C ASN A 162 -1.33 2.46 16.00
N GLY A 163 -1.06 3.70 16.43
CA GLY A 163 0.14 4.06 17.16
C GLY A 163 1.43 4.10 16.35
N LYS A 164 1.39 3.95 15.02
CA LYS A 164 2.58 4.05 14.17
C LYS A 164 3.10 5.49 14.12
N PHE A 165 4.42 5.64 14.13
CA PHE A 165 5.06 6.93 13.98
C PHE A 165 5.12 7.32 12.50
N CYS A 166 4.84 8.60 12.24
CA CYS A 166 4.90 9.22 10.92
C CYS A 166 5.60 10.56 11.06
N ASN A 167 6.40 10.93 10.08
CA ASN A 167 7.10 12.21 10.09
C ASN A 167 6.73 13.04 8.88
N LEU A 168 6.63 14.36 9.08
CA LEU A 168 6.52 15.31 7.98
C LEU A 168 7.87 16.01 7.82
N TYR A 169 8.35 16.08 6.58
CA TYR A 169 9.55 16.80 6.19
C TYR A 169 9.22 17.79 5.08
N PRO A 170 9.82 18.99 5.06
CA PRO A 170 9.57 19.97 4.01
C PRO A 170 10.10 19.46 2.67
N LEU A 171 9.37 19.77 1.61
CA LEU A 171 9.78 19.48 0.25
C LEU A 171 10.63 20.61 -0.32
N SER A 172 11.59 20.25 -1.16
CA SER A 172 12.42 21.21 -1.94
C SER A 172 11.88 21.43 -3.36
N GLN A 173 10.80 20.77 -3.74
CA GLN A 173 10.13 20.82 -5.04
C GLN A 173 8.61 20.66 -4.87
N PRO A 174 7.79 21.10 -5.84
CA PRO A 174 6.34 20.97 -5.77
C PRO A 174 5.87 19.54 -5.49
N ILE A 175 4.73 19.39 -4.77
CA ILE A 175 4.18 18.05 -4.42
C ILE A 175 3.98 17.17 -5.65
N ALA A 176 3.57 17.74 -6.79
CA ALA A 176 3.36 16.97 -8.03
C ALA A 176 4.67 16.41 -8.59
N ASP A 177 5.76 17.20 -8.58
CA ASP A 177 7.07 16.77 -9.08
C ASP A 177 7.66 15.69 -8.16
N TYR A 178 7.55 15.89 -6.84
CA TYR A 178 7.96 14.89 -5.85
C TYR A 178 7.18 13.58 -6.01
N ASN A 179 5.84 13.68 -6.11
CA ASN A 179 4.98 12.51 -6.26
C ASN A 179 5.29 11.73 -7.54
N ALA A 180 5.43 12.42 -8.68
CA ALA A 180 5.79 11.80 -9.95
C ALA A 180 7.13 11.05 -9.86
N LYS A 181 8.12 11.63 -9.18
CA LYS A 181 9.41 11.00 -8.95
C LYS A 181 9.30 9.75 -8.06
N MET A 182 8.57 9.83 -6.95
CA MET A 182 8.37 8.70 -6.05
C MET A 182 7.53 7.60 -6.68
N PHE A 183 6.53 7.97 -7.50
CA PHE A 183 5.77 7.01 -8.31
C PHE A 183 6.68 6.21 -9.26
N GLU A 184 7.56 6.87 -9.99
CA GLU A 184 8.50 6.18 -10.89
C GLU A 184 9.51 5.31 -10.11
N ILE A 185 10.00 5.74 -8.96
CA ILE A 185 10.86 4.94 -8.08
C ILE A 185 10.10 3.69 -7.61
N ASN A 186 8.89 3.86 -7.07
CA ASN A 186 8.06 2.78 -6.58
C ASN A 186 7.71 1.78 -7.70
N ARG A 187 7.32 2.27 -8.86
CA ARG A 187 6.98 1.46 -10.03
C ARG A 187 8.18 0.65 -10.53
N ASN A 188 9.37 1.25 -10.59
CA ASN A 188 10.57 0.64 -11.16
C ASN A 188 11.39 -0.17 -10.14
N PHE A 189 10.94 -0.30 -8.89
CA PHE A 189 11.60 -1.13 -7.90
C PHE A 189 11.02 -2.55 -7.93
N TYR A 190 11.74 -3.50 -8.54
CA TYR A 190 11.31 -4.89 -8.74
C TYR A 190 12.37 -5.94 -8.36
N VAL A 191 13.31 -5.59 -7.49
CA VAL A 191 14.22 -6.54 -6.85
C VAL A 191 13.42 -7.33 -5.81
N SER A 192 13.42 -8.65 -5.90
CA SER A 192 12.58 -9.52 -5.07
C SER A 192 13.34 -10.33 -4.03
N THR A 193 14.63 -10.56 -4.25
CA THR A 193 15.49 -11.29 -3.30
C THR A 193 16.86 -10.65 -3.23
N PHE A 194 17.63 -11.00 -2.20
CA PHE A 194 19.01 -10.54 -2.08
C PHE A 194 19.88 -11.59 -1.36
N ASP A 195 21.19 -11.46 -1.53
CA ASP A 195 22.20 -12.16 -0.75
C ASP A 195 23.41 -11.28 -0.44
N GLY A 196 24.16 -11.68 0.57
CA GLY A 196 25.39 -11.00 0.99
C GLY A 196 26.00 -11.63 2.22
N GLU A 197 26.93 -10.91 2.84
CA GLU A 197 27.62 -11.35 4.04
C GLU A 197 27.79 -10.20 5.03
N ILE A 198 27.67 -10.53 6.32
CA ILE A 198 27.98 -9.63 7.44
C ILE A 198 28.99 -10.34 8.35
N GLY A 199 30.20 -9.78 8.49
CA GLY A 199 31.24 -10.40 9.31
C GLY A 199 31.64 -11.81 8.84
N GLY A 200 31.52 -12.13 7.56
CA GLY A 200 31.78 -13.47 7.00
C GLY A 200 30.63 -14.46 7.19
N GLN A 201 29.51 -14.04 7.75
CA GLN A 201 28.30 -14.85 7.91
C GLN A 201 27.32 -14.56 6.78
N LYS A 202 26.79 -15.61 6.15
CA LYS A 202 25.91 -15.52 5.01
C LYS A 202 24.52 -14.97 5.41
N VAL A 203 24.05 -14.01 4.64
CA VAL A 203 22.69 -13.45 4.72
C VAL A 203 22.02 -13.65 3.38
N THR A 204 20.76 -14.07 3.38
CA THR A 204 19.88 -14.03 2.20
C THR A 204 18.57 -13.39 2.61
N GLY A 205 17.70 -13.06 1.65
CA GLY A 205 16.39 -12.56 2.03
C GLY A 205 15.48 -12.28 0.87
N ASP A 206 14.26 -11.89 1.24
CA ASP A 206 13.18 -11.55 0.35
C ASP A 206 12.78 -10.07 0.52
N ILE A 207 12.35 -9.46 -0.57
CA ILE A 207 11.82 -8.10 -0.61
C ILE A 207 10.39 -8.17 -1.15
N ASP A 208 9.41 -7.97 -0.28
CA ASP A 208 8.03 -7.76 -0.69
C ASP A 208 7.87 -6.31 -1.14
N VAL A 209 8.00 -6.11 -2.44
CA VAL A 209 7.90 -4.78 -3.06
C VAL A 209 6.47 -4.23 -3.10
N ARG A 210 5.46 -5.06 -2.83
CA ARG A 210 4.05 -4.65 -2.78
C ARG A 210 3.68 -4.11 -1.40
N ASN A 211 4.11 -4.83 -0.34
CA ASN A 211 3.81 -4.47 1.03
C ASN A 211 4.97 -3.75 1.72
N HIS A 212 6.04 -3.43 1.00
CA HIS A 212 7.25 -2.78 1.50
C HIS A 212 7.82 -3.45 2.76
N GLN A 213 7.98 -4.79 2.69
CA GLN A 213 8.58 -5.59 3.74
C GLN A 213 9.95 -6.11 3.29
N PHE A 214 10.95 -5.99 4.15
CA PHE A 214 12.30 -6.50 3.92
C PHE A 214 12.57 -7.63 4.92
N THR A 215 12.74 -8.86 4.43
CA THR A 215 12.99 -10.04 5.27
C THR A 215 14.40 -10.51 5.06
N ALA A 216 15.21 -10.51 6.12
CA ALA A 216 16.56 -11.06 6.13
C ALA A 216 16.58 -12.40 6.86
N TYR A 217 17.30 -13.37 6.28
CA TYR A 217 17.57 -14.67 6.86
C TYR A 217 19.04 -14.74 7.27
N GLU A 218 19.29 -14.91 8.57
CA GLU A 218 20.62 -15.28 9.07
C GLU A 218 20.84 -16.76 8.77
N MET A 219 21.89 -17.07 7.98
CA MET A 219 22.16 -18.43 7.52
C MET A 219 23.24 -19.10 8.38
N GLU A 220 22.98 -20.32 8.84
CA GLU A 220 23.98 -21.15 9.50
C GLU A 220 24.38 -22.36 8.64
N THR A 221 25.63 -22.78 8.76
CA THR A 221 26.11 -23.94 8.06
C THR A 221 25.82 -25.20 8.87
N TYR A 222 25.09 -26.17 8.31
CA TYR A 222 24.80 -27.44 8.96
C TYR A 222 25.59 -28.63 8.39
N GLY A 223 26.35 -28.41 7.33
CA GLY A 223 27.17 -29.48 6.70
C GLY A 223 27.78 -29.01 5.39
N THR A 224 28.29 -29.97 4.63
CA THR A 224 28.79 -29.76 3.27
C THR A 224 28.18 -30.78 2.32
N ASP A 225 28.02 -30.43 1.06
CA ASP A 225 27.62 -31.34 0.00
C ASP A 225 28.77 -32.27 -0.42
N LYS A 226 28.51 -33.17 -1.38
CA LYS A 226 29.52 -34.13 -1.92
C LYS A 226 30.73 -33.45 -2.58
N ASP A 227 30.62 -32.20 -2.96
CA ASP A 227 31.67 -31.41 -3.61
C ASP A 227 32.38 -30.47 -2.60
N GLY A 228 32.06 -30.59 -1.30
CA GLY A 228 32.65 -29.83 -0.21
C GLY A 228 32.09 -28.42 -0.04
N LYS A 229 30.97 -28.07 -0.71
CA LYS A 229 30.31 -26.76 -0.57
C LYS A 229 29.47 -26.74 0.69
N PRO A 230 29.47 -25.62 1.45
CA PRO A 230 28.62 -25.45 2.63
C PRO A 230 27.14 -25.58 2.29
N LEU A 231 26.43 -26.35 3.12
CA LEU A 231 24.99 -26.43 3.14
C LEU A 231 24.48 -25.53 4.24
N TYR A 232 23.45 -24.71 3.93
CA TYR A 232 22.93 -23.69 4.83
C TYR A 232 21.49 -23.99 5.22
N ASP A 233 21.15 -23.61 6.45
CA ASP A 233 19.79 -23.55 6.97
C ASP A 233 19.52 -22.15 7.52
N ILE A 234 18.26 -21.81 7.73
CA ILE A 234 17.84 -20.52 8.31
C ILE A 234 17.94 -20.63 9.83
N ALA A 235 18.90 -19.89 10.42
CA ALA A 235 19.06 -19.80 11.87
C ALA A 235 18.09 -18.78 12.48
N ASN A 236 17.81 -17.67 11.76
CA ASN A 236 16.93 -16.63 12.24
C ASN A 236 16.27 -15.89 11.05
N THR A 237 15.07 -15.35 11.30
CA THR A 237 14.30 -14.56 10.33
C THR A 237 13.96 -13.20 10.93
N ILE A 238 14.32 -12.14 10.24
CA ILE A 238 14.06 -10.77 10.66
C ILE A 238 13.30 -10.07 9.55
N THR A 239 12.09 -9.61 9.84
CA THR A 239 11.28 -8.83 8.90
C THR A 239 11.09 -7.43 9.44
N VAL A 240 11.39 -6.41 8.62
CA VAL A 240 11.20 -5.00 8.97
C VAL A 240 10.46 -4.27 7.84
N PRO A 241 9.52 -3.39 8.19
CA PRO A 241 8.89 -2.49 7.21
C PRO A 241 9.91 -1.46 6.71
N TYR A 242 9.80 -1.11 5.43
CA TYR A 242 10.60 -0.04 4.84
C TYR A 242 9.74 0.97 4.09
N ILE A 243 10.29 2.14 3.85
CA ILE A 243 9.78 3.14 2.94
C ILE A 243 10.81 3.41 1.85
N LEU A 244 10.34 3.63 0.62
CA LEU A 244 11.19 4.07 -0.48
C LEU A 244 11.62 5.53 -0.28
N THR A 245 12.84 5.83 -0.60
CA THR A 245 13.39 7.18 -0.64
C THR A 245 14.04 7.44 -1.99
N GLU A 246 14.38 8.66 -2.30
CA GLU A 246 15.12 8.99 -3.54
C GLU A 246 16.50 8.30 -3.61
N LYS A 247 17.03 7.80 -2.48
CA LYS A 247 18.34 7.16 -2.38
C LYS A 247 18.30 5.66 -2.22
N GLY A 248 17.14 5.09 -1.85
CA GLY A 248 17.02 3.65 -1.56
C GLY A 248 15.90 3.35 -0.57
N LEU A 249 16.16 2.48 0.38
CA LEU A 249 15.21 2.02 1.40
C LEU A 249 15.56 2.64 2.77
N SER A 250 14.57 3.12 3.51
CA SER A 250 14.69 3.49 4.92
C SER A 250 13.80 2.58 5.75
N PHE A 251 14.33 1.97 6.79
CA PHE A 251 13.59 1.03 7.64
C PHE A 251 12.83 1.77 8.73
N TYR A 252 11.64 1.26 9.10
CA TYR A 252 10.86 1.81 10.22
C TYR A 252 11.58 1.66 11.56
N GLU A 253 12.19 0.50 11.76
CA GLU A 253 13.12 0.22 12.84
C GLU A 253 14.41 -0.34 12.23
N PRO A 254 15.58 -0.14 12.85
CA PRO A 254 16.82 -0.66 12.28
C PRO A 254 16.74 -2.16 12.06
N LEU A 255 17.10 -2.62 10.85
CA LEU A 255 17.29 -4.03 10.54
C LEU A 255 18.50 -4.56 11.31
N LYS A 256 18.30 -5.53 12.20
CA LYS A 256 19.33 -6.09 13.08
C LYS A 256 19.70 -7.48 12.61
N VAL A 257 20.81 -7.62 11.90
CA VAL A 257 21.31 -8.89 11.34
C VAL A 257 22.71 -9.18 11.90
N PHE A 258 22.90 -10.34 12.51
CA PHE A 258 24.13 -10.73 13.18
C PHE A 258 24.71 -9.65 14.11
N GLY A 259 23.81 -8.97 14.84
CA GLY A 259 24.18 -7.88 15.76
C GLY A 259 24.56 -6.56 15.09
N THR A 260 24.53 -6.47 13.78
CA THR A 260 24.73 -5.23 13.02
C THR A 260 23.39 -4.53 12.81
N GLU A 261 23.33 -3.24 13.17
CA GLU A 261 22.15 -2.39 12.94
C GLU A 261 22.28 -1.64 11.62
N ILE A 262 21.23 -1.70 10.79
CA ILE A 262 21.16 -1.04 9.49
C ILE A 262 19.88 -0.20 9.46
N GLU A 263 20.01 1.13 9.41
CA GLU A 263 18.86 2.06 9.38
C GLU A 263 18.31 2.24 7.96
N SER A 264 19.20 2.18 6.97
CA SER A 264 18.84 2.39 5.56
C SER A 264 19.79 1.67 4.63
N LEU A 265 19.32 1.46 3.40
CA LEU A 265 20.11 0.89 2.31
C LEU A 265 20.02 1.80 1.09
N ASP A 266 21.14 2.38 0.67
CA ASP A 266 21.23 3.09 -0.60
C ASP A 266 21.08 2.11 -1.76
N PHE A 267 20.31 2.50 -2.78
CA PHE A 267 20.03 1.70 -3.96
C PHE A 267 19.90 2.56 -5.21
N ASN A 268 20.44 2.09 -6.33
CA ASN A 268 20.32 2.77 -7.61
C ASN A 268 19.07 2.26 -8.36
N PHE A 269 18.00 3.05 -8.38
CA PHE A 269 16.76 2.70 -9.07
C PHE A 269 16.87 2.72 -10.61
N ASN A 270 17.99 3.17 -11.18
CA ASN A 270 18.24 3.03 -12.61
C ASN A 270 18.76 1.63 -12.93
N LEU A 271 17.84 0.66 -12.98
CA LEU A 271 18.16 -0.76 -13.21
C LEU A 271 18.72 -1.05 -14.61
N ALA A 272 18.61 -0.13 -15.57
CA ALA A 272 19.29 -0.22 -16.85
C ALA A 272 20.81 -0.25 -16.71
N GLN A 273 21.37 0.22 -15.58
CA GLN A 273 22.80 0.15 -15.29
C GLN A 273 23.26 -1.18 -14.66
N SER A 274 22.37 -2.16 -14.51
CA SER A 274 22.67 -3.51 -14.00
C SER A 274 23.22 -3.59 -12.57
N ASP A 275 23.31 -2.49 -11.82
CA ASP A 275 23.74 -2.51 -10.43
C ASP A 275 22.55 -2.58 -9.47
N THR A 276 22.27 -3.80 -9.02
CA THR A 276 21.22 -4.09 -8.02
C THR A 276 21.77 -4.19 -6.60
N THR A 277 22.90 -3.54 -6.29
CA THR A 277 23.54 -3.64 -4.98
C THR A 277 22.95 -2.61 -4.01
N PHE A 278 22.47 -3.10 -2.88
CA PHE A 278 22.12 -2.31 -1.70
C PHE A 278 23.37 -2.00 -0.88
N ARG A 279 23.50 -0.80 -0.36
CA ARG A 279 24.66 -0.36 0.46
C ARG A 279 24.19 0.39 1.68
N SER A 280 24.66 0.00 2.85
CA SER A 280 24.44 0.75 4.09
C SER A 280 25.59 1.74 4.37
N ALA A 281 25.30 2.75 5.18
CA ALA A 281 26.32 3.67 5.69
C ALA A 281 27.38 2.96 6.57
N SER A 282 27.03 1.83 7.19
CA SER A 282 27.94 0.99 7.98
C SER A 282 28.86 0.10 7.13
N GLY A 283 28.78 0.16 5.80
CA GLY A 283 29.62 -0.61 4.88
C GLY A 283 29.10 -2.02 4.56
N VAL A 284 27.92 -2.37 5.04
CA VAL A 284 27.24 -3.62 4.62
C VAL A 284 26.72 -3.45 3.20
N SER A 285 26.84 -4.50 2.39
CA SER A 285 26.26 -4.52 1.06
C SER A 285 25.55 -5.86 0.78
N PHE A 286 24.43 -5.77 0.10
CA PHE A 286 23.66 -6.94 -0.37
C PHE A 286 23.48 -6.85 -1.88
N LYS A 287 23.64 -7.98 -2.57
CA LYS A 287 23.34 -8.10 -3.98
C LYS A 287 21.88 -8.46 -4.17
N GLY A 288 21.12 -7.57 -4.80
CA GLY A 288 19.73 -7.81 -5.13
C GLY A 288 19.57 -8.61 -6.42
N HIS A 289 18.48 -9.36 -6.49
CA HIS A 289 18.14 -10.20 -7.64
C HIS A 289 16.71 -9.91 -8.12
N ILE A 290 16.58 -9.80 -9.43
CA ILE A 290 15.31 -9.69 -10.12
C ILE A 290 14.71 -11.10 -10.25
N PRO A 291 13.37 -11.28 -10.23
CA PRO A 291 12.75 -12.58 -10.47
C PRO A 291 13.30 -13.27 -11.72
N ALA A 292 13.65 -14.56 -11.60
CA ALA A 292 14.26 -15.32 -12.70
C ALA A 292 13.35 -15.45 -13.92
N ASP A 293 12.03 -15.34 -13.73
CA ASP A 293 11.00 -15.37 -14.76
C ASP A 293 10.54 -13.97 -15.21
N TRP A 294 11.28 -12.93 -14.82
CA TRP A 294 11.00 -11.56 -15.23
C TRP A 294 11.30 -11.34 -16.72
N LEU A 295 10.35 -10.75 -17.44
CA LEU A 295 10.47 -10.42 -18.86
C LEU A 295 10.19 -8.93 -19.09
N PRO A 296 10.93 -8.26 -19.99
CA PRO A 296 10.66 -6.88 -20.36
C PRO A 296 9.36 -6.74 -21.15
N TYR A 297 8.75 -5.54 -21.07
CA TYR A 297 7.49 -5.22 -21.76
C TYR A 297 7.51 -5.62 -23.25
N GLU A 298 8.57 -5.28 -23.96
CA GLU A 298 8.72 -5.50 -25.41
C GLU A 298 8.65 -6.98 -25.80
N PHE A 299 8.92 -7.88 -24.85
CA PHE A 299 8.85 -9.31 -25.09
C PHE A 299 7.43 -9.78 -25.41
N PHE A 300 6.41 -9.11 -24.88
CA PHE A 300 5.04 -9.58 -24.95
C PHE A 300 4.30 -9.23 -26.24
N ALA A 301 4.74 -8.22 -27.01
CA ALA A 301 4.10 -7.91 -28.29
C ALA A 301 4.15 -9.11 -29.23
N GLY A 302 3.03 -9.45 -29.90
CA GLY A 302 2.99 -10.56 -30.86
C GLY A 302 1.67 -11.31 -30.87
N THR A 303 1.69 -12.51 -31.51
CA THR A 303 0.50 -13.35 -31.68
C THR A 303 0.56 -14.57 -30.77
N TYR A 304 -0.58 -14.95 -30.24
CA TYR A 304 -0.71 -15.99 -29.22
C TYR A 304 -1.87 -16.96 -29.47
N SER A 305 -1.82 -18.09 -28.77
CA SER A 305 -2.94 -18.98 -28.55
C SER A 305 -3.21 -19.13 -27.05
N LEU A 306 -4.48 -19.12 -26.67
CA LEU A 306 -4.95 -19.32 -25.29
C LEU A 306 -5.70 -20.63 -25.18
N MET A 307 -5.30 -21.49 -24.27
CA MET A 307 -6.05 -22.68 -23.90
C MET A 307 -6.72 -22.49 -22.53
N TYR A 308 -8.03 -22.76 -22.48
CA TYR A 308 -8.83 -22.74 -21.24
C TYR A 308 -9.78 -23.93 -21.22
N GLY A 309 -10.42 -24.22 -20.10
CA GLY A 309 -11.41 -25.29 -20.02
C GLY A 309 -11.61 -25.87 -18.63
N THR A 310 -12.60 -26.73 -18.51
CA THR A 310 -13.01 -27.37 -17.25
C THR A 310 -11.94 -28.35 -16.72
N THR A 311 -11.99 -28.64 -15.42
CA THR A 311 -11.08 -29.57 -14.74
C THR A 311 -11.09 -30.97 -15.35
N PHE A 312 -12.25 -31.40 -15.91
CA PHE A 312 -12.48 -32.75 -16.44
C PHE A 312 -12.75 -32.79 -17.96
N GLY A 313 -12.70 -31.64 -18.66
CA GLY A 313 -13.11 -31.55 -20.05
C GLY A 313 -11.98 -31.28 -21.02
N THR A 314 -12.32 -31.41 -22.29
CA THR A 314 -11.48 -30.97 -23.41
C THR A 314 -11.27 -29.46 -23.33
N GLY A 315 -9.99 -29.04 -23.34
CA GLY A 315 -9.67 -27.61 -23.38
C GLY A 315 -10.15 -26.99 -24.70
N ILE A 316 -10.59 -25.74 -24.61
CA ILE A 316 -10.89 -24.90 -25.78
C ILE A 316 -9.65 -24.08 -26.07
N THR A 317 -9.28 -23.93 -27.34
CA THR A 317 -8.16 -23.11 -27.75
C THR A 317 -8.62 -21.96 -28.62
N ILE A 318 -8.31 -20.74 -28.22
CA ILE A 318 -8.45 -19.53 -29.07
C ILE A 318 -7.09 -19.27 -29.71
N ASN A 319 -7.05 -19.16 -31.02
CA ASN A 319 -5.84 -18.88 -31.79
C ASN A 319 -5.92 -17.47 -32.40
N GLY A 320 -4.74 -16.90 -32.71
CA GLY A 320 -4.67 -15.61 -33.36
C GLY A 320 -4.97 -14.42 -32.46
N ILE A 321 -4.74 -14.58 -31.14
CA ILE A 321 -4.82 -13.48 -30.19
C ILE A 321 -3.61 -12.57 -30.43
N GLU A 322 -3.84 -11.29 -30.62
CA GLU A 322 -2.79 -10.30 -30.84
C GLU A 322 -2.65 -9.41 -29.59
N LEU A 323 -1.42 -9.32 -29.06
CA LEU A 323 -1.02 -8.34 -28.06
C LEU A 323 -0.35 -7.15 -28.76
N ILE A 324 -1.06 -6.04 -28.82
CA ILE A 324 -0.64 -4.81 -29.49
C ILE A 324 -0.32 -3.78 -28.39
N PRO A 325 0.91 -3.21 -28.33
CA PRO A 325 1.21 -2.14 -27.40
C PRO A 325 0.18 -1.01 -27.48
N GLU A 326 -0.48 -0.69 -26.35
CA GLU A 326 -1.46 0.39 -26.28
C GLU A 326 -0.81 1.60 -25.59
N GLU A 327 -0.47 1.44 -24.32
CA GLU A 327 0.34 2.39 -23.59
C GLU A 327 1.71 1.75 -23.27
N PRO A 328 2.80 2.25 -23.86
CA PRO A 328 4.12 1.63 -23.73
C PRO A 328 4.57 1.48 -22.28
N GLY A 329 4.98 0.27 -21.90
CA GLY A 329 5.40 -0.08 -20.55
C GLY A 329 4.25 -0.24 -19.56
N VAL A 330 2.99 -0.08 -19.97
CA VAL A 330 1.81 -0.15 -19.09
C VAL A 330 0.90 -1.30 -19.48
N ASN A 331 0.41 -1.33 -20.73
CA ASN A 331 -0.57 -2.33 -21.15
C ASN A 331 -0.51 -2.67 -22.64
N PHE A 332 -1.26 -3.69 -22.99
CA PHE A 332 -1.47 -4.16 -24.36
C PHE A 332 -2.96 -4.24 -24.65
N ARG A 333 -3.36 -3.78 -25.84
CA ARG A 333 -4.66 -4.11 -26.40
C ARG A 333 -4.65 -5.56 -26.88
N VAL A 334 -5.65 -6.31 -26.47
CA VAL A 334 -5.82 -7.73 -26.79
C VAL A 334 -6.92 -7.88 -27.82
N LYS A 335 -6.56 -8.28 -29.04
CA LYS A 335 -7.48 -8.58 -30.11
C LYS A 335 -7.59 -10.08 -30.35
N GLY A 336 -8.72 -10.52 -30.90
CA GLY A 336 -8.93 -11.92 -31.29
C GLY A 336 -9.42 -12.84 -30.17
N MET A 337 -9.53 -12.36 -28.93
CA MET A 337 -10.23 -13.12 -27.89
C MET A 337 -11.76 -13.12 -28.11
N SER A 338 -12.29 -12.08 -28.69
CA SER A 338 -13.69 -11.94 -29.11
C SER A 338 -13.77 -11.26 -30.47
N SER A 339 -14.87 -11.47 -31.19
CA SER A 339 -15.23 -10.69 -32.38
C SER A 339 -16.06 -9.44 -32.03
N GLN A 340 -16.51 -9.30 -30.79
CA GLN A 340 -17.44 -8.27 -30.35
C GLN A 340 -16.76 -7.15 -29.56
N PHE A 341 -15.59 -7.44 -28.96
CA PHE A 341 -14.86 -6.51 -28.08
C PHE A 341 -13.36 -6.84 -28.04
N ASP A 342 -12.58 -5.85 -27.65
CA ASP A 342 -11.18 -5.99 -27.25
C ASP A 342 -11.05 -5.96 -25.70
N LEU A 343 -9.91 -6.40 -25.20
CA LEU A 343 -9.53 -6.31 -23.77
C LEU A 343 -8.20 -5.58 -23.63
N LEU A 344 -7.84 -5.26 -22.40
CA LEU A 344 -6.48 -4.85 -22.03
C LEU A 344 -5.81 -5.98 -21.23
N MET A 345 -4.52 -6.13 -21.39
CA MET A 345 -3.64 -6.85 -20.46
C MET A 345 -2.62 -5.88 -19.92
N ASP A 346 -2.61 -5.71 -18.62
CA ASP A 346 -1.66 -4.85 -17.93
C ASP A 346 -0.29 -5.50 -17.87
N TYR A 347 0.77 -4.69 -17.98
CA TYR A 347 2.12 -5.14 -17.72
C TYR A 347 2.55 -4.76 -16.32
N ASN A 348 2.80 -5.76 -15.49
CA ASN A 348 3.32 -5.55 -14.15
C ASN A 348 4.85 -5.58 -14.18
N ILE A 349 5.47 -4.41 -14.18
CA ILE A 349 6.93 -4.27 -14.23
C ILE A 349 7.64 -4.91 -13.03
N ARG A 350 6.98 -4.99 -11.86
CA ARG A 350 7.57 -5.61 -10.65
C ARG A 350 7.75 -7.11 -10.81
N THR A 351 6.83 -7.77 -11.49
CA THR A 351 6.88 -9.21 -11.72
C THR A 351 7.40 -9.57 -13.12
N GLY A 352 7.46 -8.60 -14.05
CA GLY A 352 7.80 -8.84 -15.45
C GLY A 352 6.76 -9.71 -16.14
N ARG A 353 5.48 -9.59 -15.78
CA ARG A 353 4.38 -10.40 -16.30
C ARG A 353 3.28 -9.52 -16.86
N ILE A 354 2.51 -10.08 -17.79
CA ILE A 354 1.23 -9.50 -18.19
C ILE A 354 0.11 -10.08 -17.33
N GLU A 355 -0.90 -9.28 -17.05
CA GLU A 355 -2.02 -9.61 -16.20
C GLU A 355 -3.33 -9.31 -16.90
N LEU A 356 -4.25 -10.27 -16.83
CA LEU A 356 -5.65 -10.06 -17.18
C LEU A 356 -6.40 -9.78 -15.88
N ARG A 357 -7.07 -8.63 -15.81
CA ARG A 357 -7.75 -8.16 -14.61
C ARG A 357 -9.22 -7.83 -14.85
N TYR A 358 -9.93 -7.51 -13.76
CA TYR A 358 -11.22 -6.83 -13.82
C TYR A 358 -11.12 -5.59 -14.72
N GLN A 359 -12.04 -5.46 -15.67
CA GLN A 359 -12.09 -4.31 -16.56
C GLN A 359 -13.42 -4.23 -17.30
N ALA A 360 -13.81 -3.03 -17.75
CA ALA A 360 -14.79 -2.88 -18.81
C ALA A 360 -14.21 -3.38 -20.13
N VAL A 361 -15.02 -4.07 -20.94
CA VAL A 361 -14.58 -4.50 -22.26
C VAL A 361 -14.55 -3.32 -23.23
N LEU A 362 -13.55 -3.28 -24.12
CA LEU A 362 -13.39 -2.21 -25.09
C LEU A 362 -14.25 -2.50 -26.32
N ARG A 363 -15.24 -1.68 -26.58
CA ARG A 363 -16.12 -1.80 -27.74
C ARG A 363 -15.93 -0.62 -28.69
N PRO A 364 -15.66 -0.87 -29.97
CA PRO A 364 -15.51 0.22 -30.94
C PRO A 364 -16.81 0.97 -31.25
N ASP A 365 -17.99 0.34 -31.03
CA ASP A 365 -19.27 0.82 -31.57
C ASP A 365 -20.28 1.30 -30.51
N LEU A 366 -20.17 0.86 -29.24
CA LEU A 366 -21.11 1.20 -28.17
C LEU A 366 -20.41 1.14 -26.80
N ASP A 367 -20.43 2.24 -26.08
CA ASP A 367 -19.89 2.29 -24.71
C ASP A 367 -20.88 1.70 -23.70
N GLU A 368 -22.20 1.66 -24.02
CA GLU A 368 -23.26 1.26 -23.12
C GLU A 368 -24.27 0.31 -23.80
N VAL A 369 -24.84 -0.58 -23.00
CA VAL A 369 -25.90 -1.50 -23.41
C VAL A 369 -27.17 -1.09 -22.66
N VAL A 370 -28.30 -0.93 -23.37
CA VAL A 370 -29.60 -0.61 -22.76
C VAL A 370 -30.40 -1.90 -22.58
N ILE A 371 -30.80 -2.18 -21.32
CA ILE A 371 -31.69 -3.28 -20.96
C ILE A 371 -32.81 -2.70 -20.09
N ASP A 372 -34.07 -2.89 -20.49
CA ASP A 372 -35.26 -2.43 -19.75
C ASP A 372 -35.27 -0.91 -19.41
N ASN A 373 -34.60 -0.07 -20.24
CA ASN A 373 -34.34 1.36 -20.11
C ASN A 373 -33.18 1.76 -19.18
N ASP A 374 -32.49 0.81 -18.57
CA ASP A 374 -31.30 1.06 -17.78
C ASP A 374 -30.02 0.89 -18.63
N GLN A 375 -28.98 1.64 -18.29
CA GLN A 375 -27.72 1.64 -19.01
C GLN A 375 -26.70 0.75 -18.31
N TYR A 376 -26.14 -0.21 -19.05
CA TYR A 376 -25.12 -1.14 -18.57
C TYR A 376 -23.87 -1.09 -19.41
N ILE A 377 -22.73 -1.35 -18.81
CA ILE A 377 -21.50 -1.70 -19.52
C ILE A 377 -21.25 -3.21 -19.36
N VAL A 378 -20.48 -3.79 -20.27
CA VAL A 378 -20.02 -5.18 -20.13
C VAL A 378 -18.66 -5.17 -19.47
N VAL A 379 -18.51 -5.91 -18.40
CA VAL A 379 -17.26 -6.05 -17.65
C VAL A 379 -16.74 -7.48 -17.68
N LEU A 380 -15.43 -7.63 -17.63
CA LEU A 380 -14.74 -8.88 -17.40
C LEU A 380 -14.52 -9.02 -15.88
N LEU A 381 -15.19 -9.99 -15.27
CA LEU A 381 -15.10 -10.25 -13.83
C LEU A 381 -14.15 -11.42 -13.54
N PRO A 382 -13.19 -11.24 -12.61
CA PRO A 382 -12.46 -12.35 -12.01
C PRO A 382 -13.38 -13.27 -11.21
N TRP A 383 -13.15 -14.56 -11.33
CA TRP A 383 -13.96 -15.60 -10.70
C TRP A 383 -13.08 -16.69 -10.09
N GLU A 384 -13.39 -17.06 -8.85
CA GLU A 384 -12.84 -18.25 -8.21
C GLU A 384 -13.77 -19.43 -8.50
N LEU A 385 -13.41 -20.25 -9.48
CA LEU A 385 -14.15 -21.44 -9.84
C LEU A 385 -13.56 -22.67 -9.13
N GLY A 386 -14.31 -23.28 -8.24
CA GLY A 386 -13.90 -24.47 -7.49
C GLY A 386 -15.11 -25.21 -6.92
N PRO A 387 -14.94 -26.46 -6.41
CA PRO A 387 -16.03 -27.26 -5.88
C PRO A 387 -16.67 -26.65 -4.62
N ASP A 388 -15.94 -25.83 -3.88
CA ASP A 388 -16.38 -25.22 -2.62
C ASP A 388 -16.51 -23.70 -2.70
N SER A 389 -16.24 -23.10 -3.85
CA SER A 389 -16.23 -21.65 -4.04
C SER A 389 -16.97 -21.26 -5.32
N GLY A 390 -17.89 -20.37 -5.21
CA GLY A 390 -18.66 -19.78 -6.30
C GLY A 390 -18.69 -18.27 -6.20
N GLY A 391 -17.62 -17.66 -5.68
CA GLY A 391 -17.56 -16.23 -5.44
C GLY A 391 -17.17 -15.46 -6.69
N LEU A 392 -18.02 -14.53 -7.11
CA LEU A 392 -17.68 -13.43 -8.01
C LEU A 392 -17.08 -12.32 -7.16
N TRP A 393 -15.91 -11.83 -7.54
CA TRP A 393 -15.22 -10.82 -6.76
C TRP A 393 -14.99 -9.56 -7.60
N MET A 394 -15.51 -8.48 -7.09
CA MET A 394 -15.57 -7.17 -7.73
C MET A 394 -14.45 -6.24 -7.26
N ASN A 395 -13.24 -6.73 -7.28
CA ASN A 395 -12.07 -5.94 -6.90
C ASN A 395 -11.18 -5.75 -8.14
N PRO A 396 -10.90 -4.50 -8.55
CA PRO A 396 -10.06 -4.20 -9.71
C PRO A 396 -8.62 -4.72 -9.59
N ASP A 397 -8.16 -5.04 -8.38
CA ASP A 397 -6.84 -5.61 -8.16
C ASP A 397 -6.77 -7.11 -8.47
N LEU A 398 -7.92 -7.79 -8.58
CA LEU A 398 -7.98 -9.22 -8.83
C LEU A 398 -7.78 -9.54 -10.31
N GLY A 399 -7.07 -10.63 -10.54
CA GLY A 399 -6.82 -11.10 -11.90
C GLY A 399 -5.89 -12.30 -11.94
N MET A 400 -5.44 -12.61 -13.13
CA MET A 400 -4.45 -13.67 -13.38
C MET A 400 -3.25 -13.12 -14.10
N ALA A 401 -2.07 -13.57 -13.67
CA ALA A 401 -0.78 -13.24 -14.27
C ALA A 401 -0.26 -14.40 -15.13
N ALA A 402 0.35 -14.07 -16.26
CA ALA A 402 0.98 -15.04 -17.15
C ALA A 402 2.43 -15.30 -16.71
N LYS A 403 2.67 -16.44 -16.04
CA LYS A 403 3.98 -16.87 -15.56
C LYS A 403 4.74 -17.58 -16.68
N TRP A 404 5.93 -17.10 -17.01
CA TRP A 404 6.76 -17.64 -18.08
C TRP A 404 7.34 -19.03 -17.75
N ASN A 405 7.44 -19.90 -18.78
CA ASN A 405 8.00 -21.25 -18.68
C ASN A 405 9.54 -21.33 -18.76
N GLY A 406 10.22 -20.20 -19.00
CA GLY A 406 11.71 -20.15 -19.11
C GLY A 406 12.29 -20.44 -20.49
N ASP A 407 11.49 -20.84 -21.49
CA ASP A 407 11.95 -21.12 -22.84
C ASP A 407 11.77 -19.90 -23.76
N ARG A 408 12.88 -19.32 -24.25
CA ARG A 408 12.85 -18.15 -25.17
C ARG A 408 12.56 -18.52 -26.61
N GLU A 409 12.83 -19.76 -27.01
CA GLU A 409 12.61 -20.21 -28.38
C GLU A 409 11.14 -20.56 -28.61
N ASN A 410 10.48 -21.14 -27.58
CA ASN A 410 9.08 -21.50 -27.60
C ASN A 410 8.34 -20.91 -26.38
N PRO A 411 8.16 -19.58 -26.30
CA PRO A 411 7.61 -18.96 -25.12
C PRO A 411 6.18 -19.40 -24.85
N SER A 412 5.98 -19.96 -23.67
CA SER A 412 4.64 -20.28 -23.17
C SER A 412 4.54 -19.83 -21.71
N PHE A 413 3.31 -19.58 -21.30
CA PHE A 413 2.99 -19.04 -20.01
C PHE A 413 1.88 -19.89 -19.37
N THR A 414 2.00 -20.09 -18.07
CA THR A 414 0.93 -20.67 -17.25
C THR A 414 0.22 -19.55 -16.52
N TRP A 415 -1.09 -19.54 -16.54
CA TRP A 415 -1.87 -18.57 -15.79
C TRP A 415 -1.86 -18.93 -14.30
N VAL A 416 -1.55 -17.95 -13.49
CA VAL A 416 -1.54 -18.03 -12.02
C VAL A 416 -2.31 -16.84 -11.46
N ASP A 417 -2.85 -16.98 -10.26
CA ASP A 417 -3.41 -15.84 -9.52
C ASP A 417 -2.38 -14.72 -9.42
N ASN A 418 -2.81 -13.46 -9.60
CA ASN A 418 -1.90 -12.32 -9.56
C ASN A 418 -1.53 -11.85 -8.14
N GLY A 419 -2.10 -12.50 -7.12
CA GLY A 419 -1.89 -12.12 -5.72
C GLY A 419 -2.59 -10.82 -5.33
N GLY A 420 -3.61 -10.40 -6.07
CA GLY A 420 -4.40 -9.20 -5.80
C GLY A 420 -5.13 -9.26 -4.46
N SER A 421 -5.40 -10.45 -3.95
CA SER A 421 -5.96 -10.70 -2.63
C SER A 421 -5.23 -11.83 -1.92
N LYS A 422 -5.15 -11.77 -0.59
CA LYS A 422 -4.71 -12.90 0.25
C LYS A 422 -5.85 -13.90 0.53
N ARG A 423 -7.08 -13.48 0.30
CA ARG A 423 -8.29 -14.22 0.67
C ARG A 423 -8.92 -14.96 -0.50
N PHE A 424 -8.77 -14.42 -1.70
CA PHE A 424 -9.43 -14.92 -2.91
C PHE A 424 -8.41 -15.21 -3.99
N SER A 425 -8.61 -16.32 -4.70
CA SER A 425 -7.77 -16.71 -5.84
C SER A 425 -8.58 -16.64 -7.13
N THR A 426 -8.07 -15.91 -8.10
CA THR A 426 -8.66 -15.88 -9.42
C THR A 426 -8.21 -17.10 -10.24
N THR A 427 -9.17 -17.89 -10.74
CA THR A 427 -8.90 -19.05 -11.60
C THR A 427 -9.55 -18.93 -12.98
N SER A 428 -10.50 -18.02 -13.11
CA SER A 428 -11.41 -17.92 -14.23
C SER A 428 -11.91 -16.50 -14.43
N PHE A 429 -12.54 -16.23 -15.56
CA PHE A 429 -13.23 -14.96 -15.82
C PHE A 429 -14.59 -15.21 -16.45
N LEU A 430 -15.48 -14.23 -16.28
CA LEU A 430 -16.76 -14.21 -16.98
C LEU A 430 -17.16 -12.79 -17.37
N LEU A 431 -18.03 -12.69 -18.38
CA LEU A 431 -18.63 -11.43 -18.80
C LEU A 431 -19.91 -11.17 -18.05
N TYR A 432 -20.08 -9.95 -17.55
CA TYR A 432 -21.21 -9.53 -16.74
C TYR A 432 -21.70 -8.14 -17.13
N TYR A 433 -23.00 -7.85 -16.92
CA TYR A 433 -23.55 -6.51 -17.08
C TYR A 433 -23.36 -5.72 -15.79
N TYR A 434 -22.79 -4.56 -15.89
CA TYR A 434 -22.55 -3.64 -14.79
C TYR A 434 -23.39 -2.37 -14.99
N ASP A 435 -24.22 -2.04 -13.99
CA ASP A 435 -25.03 -0.82 -13.99
C ASP A 435 -24.15 0.38 -13.70
N THR A 436 -24.25 1.41 -14.53
CA THR A 436 -23.49 2.65 -14.37
C THR A 436 -24.17 3.65 -13.44
N ASP A 437 -25.41 3.36 -12.99
CA ASP A 437 -26.10 4.20 -12.00
C ASP A 437 -25.52 3.95 -10.60
N GLU A 438 -24.81 4.93 -10.05
CA GLU A 438 -24.22 4.88 -8.70
C GLU A 438 -25.27 4.75 -7.58
N THR A 439 -26.57 4.93 -7.88
CA THR A 439 -27.67 4.83 -6.91
C THR A 439 -28.34 3.44 -6.90
N ALA A 440 -27.91 2.53 -7.79
CA ALA A 440 -28.44 1.17 -7.85
C ALA A 440 -28.11 0.38 -6.59
N ASP A 441 -29.09 -0.37 -6.05
CA ASP A 441 -28.90 -1.23 -4.87
C ASP A 441 -27.85 -2.33 -5.10
N SER A 442 -27.64 -2.74 -6.37
CA SER A 442 -26.59 -3.64 -6.82
C SER A 442 -26.14 -3.23 -8.21
N PRO A 443 -24.86 -2.92 -8.40
CA PRO A 443 -24.32 -2.52 -9.69
C PRO A 443 -24.20 -3.67 -10.70
N TYR A 444 -24.49 -4.91 -10.31
CA TYR A 444 -24.39 -6.09 -11.18
C TYR A 444 -25.75 -6.67 -11.45
N TYR A 445 -26.10 -6.70 -12.73
CA TYR A 445 -27.40 -7.16 -13.17
C TYR A 445 -27.45 -8.68 -13.41
N ASP A 446 -26.70 -9.19 -14.40
CA ASP A 446 -26.67 -10.60 -14.78
C ASP A 446 -25.45 -10.94 -15.67
N SER A 447 -25.26 -12.22 -15.94
CA SER A 447 -24.27 -12.70 -16.89
C SER A 447 -24.53 -12.15 -18.30
N ALA A 448 -23.49 -11.58 -18.92
CA ALA A 448 -23.61 -10.97 -20.24
C ALA A 448 -23.53 -12.05 -21.34
N GLU A 449 -24.48 -12.98 -21.40
CA GLU A 449 -24.51 -14.15 -22.30
C GLU A 449 -24.63 -13.80 -23.77
N SER A 450 -25.09 -12.58 -24.12
CA SER A 450 -25.12 -12.07 -25.49
C SER A 450 -23.75 -11.69 -26.01
N TYR A 451 -22.73 -11.63 -25.14
CA TYR A 451 -21.34 -11.42 -25.45
C TYR A 451 -20.56 -12.71 -25.27
N SER A 452 -19.61 -12.96 -26.14
CA SER A 452 -18.84 -14.20 -26.05
C SER A 452 -17.41 -14.04 -26.51
N PHE A 453 -16.55 -14.85 -25.91
CA PHE A 453 -15.22 -15.12 -26.42
C PHE A 453 -15.31 -15.98 -27.70
N THR A 454 -14.25 -15.99 -28.47
CA THR A 454 -14.13 -16.86 -29.64
C THR A 454 -14.36 -18.33 -29.22
N GLY A 455 -15.35 -18.96 -29.82
CA GLY A 455 -15.85 -20.28 -29.42
C GLY A 455 -17.25 -20.24 -28.78
N GLY A 456 -17.85 -19.05 -28.63
CA GLY A 456 -19.26 -18.86 -28.25
C GLY A 456 -19.55 -19.03 -26.76
N ASN A 457 -18.56 -18.80 -25.91
CA ASN A 457 -18.74 -18.88 -24.44
C ASN A 457 -18.53 -17.48 -23.83
N TYR A 458 -19.41 -17.06 -22.91
CA TYR A 458 -19.25 -15.84 -22.12
C TYR A 458 -18.32 -16.03 -20.91
N GLN A 459 -17.81 -17.23 -20.69
CA GLN A 459 -16.90 -17.60 -19.62
C GLN A 459 -15.54 -18.05 -20.16
N LEU A 460 -14.49 -17.78 -19.42
CA LEU A 460 -13.15 -18.33 -19.55
C LEU A 460 -12.81 -19.17 -18.31
N PRO A 461 -13.38 -20.36 -18.16
CA PRO A 461 -13.11 -21.20 -17.00
C PRO A 461 -11.70 -21.77 -17.07
N TYR A 462 -11.00 -21.75 -15.95
CA TYR A 462 -9.65 -22.32 -15.79
C TYR A 462 -8.69 -21.99 -16.94
N LEU A 463 -8.18 -20.76 -16.97
CA LEU A 463 -7.12 -20.40 -17.90
C LEU A 463 -5.89 -21.29 -17.64
N ARG A 464 -5.36 -21.91 -18.69
CA ARG A 464 -4.26 -22.89 -18.56
C ARG A 464 -2.98 -22.39 -19.19
N THR A 465 -2.94 -22.35 -20.50
CA THR A 465 -1.72 -22.06 -21.25
C THR A 465 -1.92 -20.90 -22.21
N PHE A 466 -1.01 -19.99 -22.18
CA PHE A 466 -0.89 -18.89 -23.13
C PHE A 466 0.44 -19.05 -23.88
N ARG A 467 0.41 -19.26 -25.16
CA ARG A 467 1.59 -19.56 -25.97
C ARG A 467 1.81 -18.52 -27.04
N LYS A 468 3.01 -17.96 -27.11
CA LYS A 468 3.41 -17.09 -28.18
C LYS A 468 3.64 -17.91 -29.46
N THR A 469 3.06 -17.48 -30.59
CA THR A 469 3.13 -18.19 -31.87
C THR A 469 3.91 -17.42 -32.92
N LYS A 470 4.00 -16.08 -32.76
CA LYS A 470 4.82 -15.17 -33.57
C LYS A 470 5.25 -13.94 -32.78
#